data_294e57861ef747e0c534730528cce13f
#
_entry.id   294e57861ef747e0c534730528cce13f
#
_cell.length_a   1.000
_cell.length_b   1.000
_cell.length_c   1.000
_cell.angle_alpha   90.00
_cell.angle_beta   90.00
_cell.angle_gamma   90.00
#
_symmetry.space_group_name_H-M   'P 1'
#
loop_
_entity.id
_entity.type
_entity.pdbx_description
1 polymer ?
#
loop_
_entity_poly.entity_id
_entity_poly.type
_entity_poly.pdbx_seq_one_letter_code
_entity_poly.pdbx_strand_id
1 'polypeptide(L)'
;RGLGDVYKRQEKVCLHPDAEGHPACLPELCPYANGYYERLKDALADLLDSAVPYDRTALTETARRHRVCPFELGLDLSEWCDVVIGDYNYLFDPTVHLRRFFDAVGDYIFLIDEAHNLPDRARAMYSARFCKSSLTDARRAIGKGKSALKTALTKADRGFLEARRAVTKLAPRRGSAPTESPAEDLTQQTSLLDTEPAEAAFPLPEPLLAQDGTVFLQELPKELLRLLFSLQPPLQDWLEANPEADAHAQLLELYFAVQDITRAAERYDAHFVTQLTARGSELEWELLCLDPAPFVDASLAAGRAAALFSATLTPPGYYRSVLGCPDARAVALESPFPPEHLGLYCLPGISTRYRDREASVQAVSDALAALARAKVGNYLAFFPSYAYLRQVYEDFTARYPDIGTLAQESGLDDAARAAFLEQFSPSPAKTLLGFGVMGGIFGEGVDLVGDRLIGCAIVGVGLPQVNPRQEILRRYYDEAGGTGFDYAYRFPGMNKVLQAAGRVIRTQEDRGVVLLLDDRFARGEYTRLFPHHWHQLQYLRSTTELEQQLAAFWARNQ
;
A
#
# COMPACT_ATOMS: atom_id res chain seq x y z
N ARG A 1 -18.30 -6.82 -13.84
CA ARG A 1 -17.37 -7.89 -13.43
C ARG A 1 -15.99 -7.26 -13.27
N GLY A 2 -15.69 -6.78 -12.07
CA GLY A 2 -14.39 -6.26 -11.73
C GLY A 2 -13.43 -7.40 -11.43
N LEU A 3 -12.50 -7.66 -12.30
CA LEU A 3 -11.75 -8.89 -12.34
C LEU A 3 -10.28 -8.77 -11.89
N GLY A 4 -9.77 -7.56 -11.58
CA GLY A 4 -8.36 -7.38 -11.26
C GLY A 4 -7.86 -8.18 -10.05
N ASP A 5 -8.46 -8.03 -8.88
CA ASP A 5 -8.01 -8.73 -7.66
C ASP A 5 -8.65 -10.11 -7.48
N VAL A 6 -9.86 -10.30 -7.97
CA VAL A 6 -10.50 -11.64 -8.01
C VAL A 6 -9.69 -12.57 -8.89
N TYR A 7 -9.19 -12.11 -10.04
CA TYR A 7 -8.32 -12.91 -10.90
C TYR A 7 -7.04 -13.34 -10.20
N LYS A 8 -6.34 -12.45 -9.50
CA LYS A 8 -5.10 -12.81 -8.78
C LYS A 8 -5.29 -13.91 -7.74
N ARG A 9 -6.48 -14.02 -7.13
CA ARG A 9 -6.79 -15.09 -6.16
C ARG A 9 -7.32 -16.35 -6.83
N GLN A 10 -8.12 -16.19 -7.86
CA GLN A 10 -8.57 -17.27 -8.71
C GLN A 10 -7.38 -17.96 -9.41
N GLU A 11 -6.39 -17.18 -9.90
CA GLU A 11 -5.13 -17.68 -10.45
C GLU A 11 -4.39 -18.59 -9.47
N LYS A 12 -4.35 -18.24 -8.18
CA LYS A 12 -3.66 -19.04 -7.15
C LYS A 12 -4.28 -20.41 -6.91
N VAL A 13 -5.56 -20.60 -7.21
CA VAL A 13 -6.31 -21.85 -6.98
C VAL A 13 -6.80 -22.48 -8.27
N CYS A 14 -6.67 -21.83 -9.41
CA CYS A 14 -7.12 -22.32 -10.71
C CYS A 14 -6.41 -23.63 -11.07
N LEU A 15 -7.20 -24.64 -11.44
CA LEU A 15 -6.70 -25.95 -11.87
C LEU A 15 -6.55 -26.07 -13.39
N HIS A 16 -6.97 -25.05 -14.13
CA HIS A 16 -6.93 -25.03 -15.59
C HIS A 16 -6.59 -23.61 -16.10
N PRO A 17 -5.39 -23.11 -15.79
CA PRO A 17 -4.95 -21.84 -16.34
C PRO A 17 -4.62 -21.96 -17.82
N ASP A 18 -4.68 -20.84 -18.55
CA ASP A 18 -4.18 -20.75 -19.92
C ASP A 18 -2.64 -20.83 -19.98
N ALA A 19 -2.07 -20.66 -21.18
CA ALA A 19 -0.63 -20.73 -21.42
C ALA A 19 0.16 -19.58 -20.71
N GLU A 20 -0.53 -18.52 -20.32
CA GLU A 20 0.02 -17.34 -19.64
C GLU A 20 -0.20 -17.39 -18.13
N GLY A 21 -0.88 -18.44 -17.65
CA GLY A 21 -1.17 -18.64 -16.21
C GLY A 21 -2.48 -18.01 -15.74
N HIS A 22 -3.28 -17.45 -16.65
CA HIS A 22 -4.57 -16.82 -16.31
C HIS A 22 -5.75 -17.80 -16.34
N PRO A 23 -6.77 -17.62 -15.50
CA PRO A 23 -7.96 -18.46 -15.50
C PRO A 23 -8.82 -18.29 -16.78
N ALA A 24 -8.93 -19.33 -17.59
CA ALA A 24 -9.84 -19.37 -18.73
C ALA A 24 -11.20 -19.94 -18.29
N CYS A 25 -12.08 -19.09 -17.75
CA CYS A 25 -13.31 -19.50 -17.06
C CYS A 25 -14.55 -19.67 -17.98
N LEU A 26 -14.35 -19.83 -19.28
CA LEU A 26 -15.44 -20.13 -20.20
C LEU A 26 -15.86 -21.60 -20.08
N PRO A 27 -17.16 -21.92 -19.93
CA PRO A 27 -17.63 -23.31 -19.80
C PRO A 27 -17.21 -24.21 -20.96
N GLU A 28 -17.05 -23.65 -22.16
CA GLU A 28 -16.62 -24.38 -23.36
C GLU A 28 -15.13 -24.78 -23.30
N LEU A 29 -14.32 -24.03 -22.56
CA LEU A 29 -12.87 -24.22 -22.48
C LEU A 29 -12.41 -24.85 -21.17
N CYS A 30 -13.11 -24.58 -20.06
CA CYS A 30 -12.70 -25.03 -18.74
C CYS A 30 -13.52 -26.26 -18.28
N PRO A 31 -12.90 -27.44 -18.13
CA PRO A 31 -13.61 -28.66 -17.70
C PRO A 31 -14.13 -28.60 -16.26
N TYR A 32 -13.66 -27.66 -15.45
CA TYR A 32 -14.10 -27.41 -14.08
C TYR A 32 -15.28 -26.42 -14.02
N ALA A 33 -15.45 -25.57 -15.03
CA ALA A 33 -16.61 -24.69 -15.16
C ALA A 33 -17.77 -25.38 -15.90
N ASN A 34 -17.45 -26.20 -16.90
CA ASN A 34 -18.46 -26.97 -17.66
C ASN A 34 -19.19 -27.93 -16.74
N GLY A 35 -20.52 -27.85 -16.67
CA GLY A 35 -21.36 -28.70 -15.81
C GLY A 35 -21.08 -28.52 -14.30
N TYR A 36 -20.59 -27.37 -13.86
CA TYR A 36 -20.24 -27.08 -12.47
C TYR A 36 -21.43 -27.36 -11.52
N TYR A 37 -22.60 -26.78 -11.81
CA TYR A 37 -23.77 -26.87 -10.94
C TYR A 37 -24.36 -28.30 -10.84
N GLU A 38 -24.14 -29.15 -11.84
CA GLU A 38 -24.56 -30.56 -11.81
C GLU A 38 -23.75 -31.37 -10.80
N ARG A 39 -22.49 -31.02 -10.60
CA ARG A 39 -21.54 -31.71 -9.71
C ARG A 39 -21.34 -31.02 -8.35
N LEU A 40 -21.80 -29.78 -8.21
CA LEU A 40 -21.63 -28.98 -7.00
C LEU A 40 -22.21 -29.66 -5.76
N LYS A 41 -23.41 -30.27 -5.88
CA LYS A 41 -24.10 -30.91 -4.76
C LYS A 41 -23.28 -32.05 -4.15
N ASP A 42 -22.69 -32.88 -5.00
CA ASP A 42 -21.91 -34.03 -4.55
C ASP A 42 -20.55 -33.56 -3.96
N ALA A 43 -19.96 -32.52 -4.54
CA ALA A 43 -18.72 -31.91 -4.01
C ALA A 43 -18.95 -31.25 -2.65
N LEU A 44 -20.06 -30.54 -2.46
CA LEU A 44 -20.41 -29.95 -1.16
C LEU A 44 -20.71 -31.03 -0.12
N ALA A 45 -21.45 -32.07 -0.47
CA ALA A 45 -21.73 -33.17 0.45
C ALA A 45 -20.44 -33.85 0.93
N ASP A 46 -19.51 -34.12 0.02
CA ASP A 46 -18.20 -34.72 0.34
C ASP A 46 -17.37 -33.83 1.29
N LEU A 47 -17.39 -32.50 1.12
CA LEU A 47 -16.74 -31.59 2.04
C LEU A 47 -17.43 -31.52 3.41
N LEU A 48 -18.75 -31.39 3.43
CA LEU A 48 -19.54 -31.26 4.66
C LEU A 48 -19.51 -32.54 5.52
N ASP A 49 -19.41 -33.71 4.89
CA ASP A 49 -19.24 -34.99 5.58
C ASP A 49 -17.80 -35.23 6.04
N SER A 50 -16.85 -34.44 5.56
CA SER A 50 -15.43 -34.56 5.94
C SER A 50 -15.17 -33.94 7.31
N ALA A 51 -14.26 -34.52 8.09
CA ALA A 51 -13.79 -33.97 9.37
C ALA A 51 -12.56 -33.06 9.23
N VAL A 52 -12.23 -32.62 8.00
CA VAL A 52 -11.03 -31.80 7.74
C VAL A 52 -11.39 -30.30 7.72
N PRO A 53 -10.47 -29.40 8.09
CA PRO A 53 -10.66 -27.97 7.90
C PRO A 53 -10.90 -27.63 6.43
N TYR A 54 -11.80 -26.71 6.14
CA TYR A 54 -12.09 -26.25 4.78
C TYR A 54 -11.03 -25.26 4.28
N ASP A 55 -9.79 -25.73 4.21
CA ASP A 55 -8.66 -24.95 3.71
C ASP A 55 -8.47 -25.10 2.19
N ARG A 56 -7.48 -24.41 1.67
CA ARG A 56 -7.12 -24.45 0.24
C ARG A 56 -6.82 -25.87 -0.25
N THR A 57 -6.23 -26.71 0.57
CA THR A 57 -5.83 -28.07 0.21
C THR A 57 -7.07 -28.94 0.04
N ALA A 58 -7.96 -28.95 1.05
CA ALA A 58 -9.21 -29.69 1.02
C ALA A 58 -10.09 -29.28 -0.16
N LEU A 59 -10.25 -27.95 -0.40
CA LEU A 59 -11.00 -27.43 -1.54
C LEU A 59 -10.40 -27.88 -2.89
N THR A 60 -9.07 -27.79 -3.04
CA THR A 60 -8.41 -28.18 -4.29
C THR A 60 -8.49 -29.67 -4.57
N GLU A 61 -8.35 -30.52 -3.55
CA GLU A 61 -8.48 -31.98 -3.69
C GLU A 61 -9.91 -32.40 -4.04
N THR A 62 -10.90 -31.84 -3.37
CA THR A 62 -12.32 -32.11 -3.66
C THR A 62 -12.70 -31.58 -5.04
N ALA A 63 -12.22 -30.39 -5.40
CA ALA A 63 -12.43 -29.81 -6.72
C ALA A 63 -11.88 -30.70 -7.86
N ARG A 64 -10.71 -31.31 -7.68
CA ARG A 64 -10.15 -32.29 -8.63
C ARG A 64 -10.98 -33.55 -8.72
N ARG A 65 -11.45 -34.09 -7.59
CA ARG A 65 -12.24 -35.33 -7.50
C ARG A 65 -13.57 -35.19 -8.22
N HIS A 66 -14.28 -34.09 -7.98
CA HIS A 66 -15.59 -33.81 -8.54
C HIS A 66 -15.57 -32.99 -9.83
N ARG A 67 -14.40 -32.56 -10.32
CA ARG A 67 -14.24 -31.71 -11.51
C ARG A 67 -15.04 -30.40 -11.41
N VAL A 68 -15.03 -29.75 -10.27
CA VAL A 68 -15.62 -28.43 -10.02
C VAL A 68 -14.54 -27.37 -9.85
N CYS A 69 -14.86 -26.10 -10.13
CA CYS A 69 -13.92 -25.00 -9.91
C CYS A 69 -13.63 -24.83 -8.41
N PRO A 70 -12.38 -24.91 -7.94
CA PRO A 70 -12.08 -24.78 -6.50
C PRO A 70 -12.39 -23.38 -5.96
N PHE A 71 -12.33 -22.34 -6.78
CA PHE A 71 -12.67 -20.98 -6.40
C PHE A 71 -14.18 -20.85 -6.15
N GLU A 72 -15.02 -21.26 -7.10
CA GLU A 72 -16.48 -21.22 -6.96
C GLU A 72 -16.95 -22.17 -5.85
N LEU A 73 -16.34 -23.37 -5.74
CA LEU A 73 -16.65 -24.31 -4.67
C LEU A 73 -16.40 -23.70 -3.28
N GLY A 74 -15.32 -22.93 -3.11
CA GLY A 74 -15.04 -22.22 -1.86
C GLY A 74 -16.08 -21.14 -1.56
N LEU A 75 -16.55 -20.41 -2.57
CA LEU A 75 -17.60 -19.41 -2.42
C LEU A 75 -18.95 -20.05 -2.09
N ASP A 76 -19.32 -21.14 -2.75
CA ASP A 76 -20.59 -21.84 -2.47
C ASP A 76 -20.55 -22.54 -1.10
N LEU A 77 -19.42 -23.14 -0.73
CA LEU A 77 -19.23 -23.72 0.61
C LEU A 77 -19.36 -22.67 1.72
N SER A 78 -18.90 -21.45 1.48
CA SER A 78 -18.95 -20.38 2.49
C SER A 78 -20.37 -20.03 2.95
N GLU A 79 -21.40 -20.33 2.16
CA GLU A 79 -22.81 -20.17 2.55
C GLU A 79 -23.27 -21.19 3.62
N TRP A 80 -22.50 -22.26 3.82
CA TRP A 80 -22.76 -23.33 4.80
C TRP A 80 -21.89 -23.21 6.05
N CYS A 81 -21.06 -22.19 6.13
CA CYS A 81 -20.10 -22.00 7.22
C CYS A 81 -20.60 -20.98 8.23
N ASP A 82 -20.41 -21.26 9.53
CA ASP A 82 -20.69 -20.31 10.60
C ASP A 82 -19.60 -19.22 10.69
N VAL A 83 -18.38 -19.52 10.24
CA VAL A 83 -17.23 -18.60 10.23
C VAL A 83 -16.54 -18.66 8.88
N VAL A 84 -16.34 -17.50 8.27
CA VAL A 84 -15.59 -17.35 7.01
C VAL A 84 -14.41 -16.44 7.25
N ILE A 85 -13.19 -16.91 6.94
CA ILE A 85 -11.98 -16.13 7.01
C ILE A 85 -11.60 -15.68 5.60
N GLY A 86 -11.47 -14.38 5.40
CA GLY A 86 -11.21 -13.80 4.09
C GLY A 86 -10.36 -12.54 4.16
N ASP A 87 -10.07 -11.99 3.01
CA ASP A 87 -9.35 -10.73 2.87
C ASP A 87 -10.31 -9.53 2.91
N TYR A 88 -9.78 -8.34 3.24
CA TYR A 88 -10.52 -7.07 3.29
C TYR A 88 -11.33 -6.80 2.02
N ASN A 89 -10.79 -7.16 0.85
CA ASN A 89 -11.42 -6.91 -0.44
C ASN A 89 -12.83 -7.53 -0.53
N TYR A 90 -13.05 -8.67 0.11
CA TYR A 90 -14.36 -9.33 0.08
C TYR A 90 -15.48 -8.53 0.75
N LEU A 91 -15.14 -7.63 1.65
CA LEU A 91 -16.11 -6.74 2.31
C LEU A 91 -16.03 -5.29 1.81
N PHE A 92 -14.81 -4.77 1.65
CA PHE A 92 -14.60 -3.32 1.47
C PHE A 92 -14.35 -2.88 0.03
N ASP A 93 -13.94 -3.78 -0.88
CA ASP A 93 -13.65 -3.38 -2.26
C ASP A 93 -14.95 -3.21 -3.06
N PRO A 94 -15.23 -2.03 -3.62
CA PRO A 94 -16.47 -1.77 -4.34
C PRO A 94 -16.66 -2.61 -5.60
N THR A 95 -15.59 -3.26 -6.08
CA THR A 95 -15.59 -4.03 -7.32
C THR A 95 -15.68 -5.54 -7.07
N VAL A 96 -15.03 -6.01 -6.00
CA VAL A 96 -14.87 -7.45 -5.74
C VAL A 96 -15.55 -7.94 -4.46
N HIS A 97 -16.26 -7.06 -3.71
CA HIS A 97 -17.00 -7.48 -2.52
C HIS A 97 -18.00 -8.61 -2.86
N LEU A 98 -18.21 -9.48 -1.90
CA LEU A 98 -19.07 -10.65 -2.08
C LEU A 98 -20.55 -10.23 -2.03
N ARG A 99 -21.11 -9.90 -3.19
CA ARG A 99 -22.50 -9.44 -3.33
C ARG A 99 -23.50 -10.42 -2.75
N ARG A 100 -23.24 -11.74 -2.87
CA ARG A 100 -24.11 -12.79 -2.32
C ARG A 100 -24.33 -12.65 -0.81
N PHE A 101 -23.40 -11.99 -0.09
CA PHE A 101 -23.50 -11.76 1.35
C PHE A 101 -23.83 -10.31 1.71
N PHE A 102 -23.33 -9.32 0.96
CA PHE A 102 -23.25 -7.94 1.41
C PHE A 102 -24.07 -6.94 0.59
N ASP A 103 -24.86 -7.39 -0.41
CA ASP A 103 -25.83 -6.54 -1.12
C ASP A 103 -27.05 -6.19 -0.25
N ALA A 104 -27.26 -6.91 0.85
CA ALA A 104 -28.29 -6.63 1.85
C ALA A 104 -27.72 -6.76 3.27
N VAL A 105 -28.34 -6.06 4.22
CA VAL A 105 -28.00 -6.18 5.64
C VAL A 105 -28.29 -7.60 6.12
N GLY A 106 -27.30 -8.24 6.76
CA GLY A 106 -27.40 -9.58 7.30
C GLY A 106 -27.00 -9.67 8.77
N ASP A 107 -27.19 -10.83 9.37
CA ASP A 107 -26.83 -11.10 10.78
C ASP A 107 -25.33 -11.47 10.89
N TYR A 108 -24.47 -10.68 10.26
CA TYR A 108 -23.03 -10.89 10.27
C TYR A 108 -22.36 -10.15 11.42
N ILE A 109 -21.31 -10.74 11.98
CA ILE A 109 -20.38 -10.09 12.90
C ILE A 109 -19.02 -10.03 12.22
N PHE A 110 -18.52 -8.83 11.97
CA PHE A 110 -17.22 -8.63 11.35
C PHE A 110 -16.12 -8.56 12.41
N LEU A 111 -15.08 -9.38 12.24
CA LEU A 111 -13.85 -9.36 13.04
C LEU A 111 -12.71 -8.91 12.11
N ILE A 112 -12.32 -7.65 12.22
CA ILE A 112 -11.34 -7.01 11.32
C ILE A 112 -10.00 -6.94 12.04
N ASP A 113 -9.12 -7.90 11.72
CA ASP A 113 -7.77 -7.95 12.25
C ASP A 113 -6.85 -6.96 11.52
N GLU A 114 -5.77 -6.55 12.17
CA GLU A 114 -4.79 -5.55 11.67
C GLU A 114 -5.48 -4.30 11.09
N ALA A 115 -6.56 -3.85 11.77
CA ALA A 115 -7.43 -2.78 11.31
C ALA A 115 -6.70 -1.44 11.08
N HIS A 116 -5.47 -1.29 11.59
CA HIS A 116 -4.62 -0.14 11.32
C HIS A 116 -4.22 -0.01 9.83
N ASN A 117 -4.27 -1.10 9.07
CA ASN A 117 -3.99 -1.11 7.62
C ASN A 117 -5.22 -0.76 6.77
N LEU A 118 -6.42 -0.89 7.34
CA LEU A 118 -7.66 -0.71 6.59
C LEU A 118 -7.82 0.69 5.97
N PRO A 119 -7.44 1.82 6.61
CA PRO A 119 -7.56 3.14 5.98
C PRO A 119 -6.78 3.26 4.68
N ASP A 120 -5.53 2.82 4.63
CA ASP A 120 -4.70 2.89 3.42
C ASP A 120 -5.18 1.88 2.36
N ARG A 121 -5.60 0.69 2.78
CA ARG A 121 -6.20 -0.31 1.89
C ARG A 121 -7.49 0.19 1.27
N ALA A 122 -8.39 0.77 2.07
CA ALA A 122 -9.64 1.32 1.58
C ALA A 122 -9.40 2.51 0.63
N ARG A 123 -8.48 3.44 0.95
CA ARG A 123 -8.08 4.48 0.01
C ARG A 123 -7.67 3.90 -1.34
N ALA A 124 -6.86 2.85 -1.36
CA ALA A 124 -6.43 2.19 -2.59
C ALA A 124 -7.60 1.53 -3.33
N MET A 125 -8.52 0.86 -2.63
CA MET A 125 -9.69 0.18 -3.22
C MET A 125 -10.67 1.15 -3.89
N TYR A 126 -10.85 2.34 -3.30
CA TYR A 126 -11.76 3.37 -3.82
C TYR A 126 -11.09 4.32 -4.82
N SER A 127 -9.77 4.31 -4.93
CA SER A 127 -9.02 5.04 -5.95
C SER A 127 -9.00 4.31 -7.28
N ALA A 128 -8.94 5.05 -8.39
CA ALA A 128 -8.81 4.48 -9.71
C ALA A 128 -7.78 5.24 -10.54
N ARG A 129 -7.11 4.53 -11.45
CA ARG A 129 -6.03 5.07 -12.28
C ARG A 129 -6.24 4.73 -13.74
N PHE A 130 -5.94 5.68 -14.61
CA PHE A 130 -5.97 5.52 -16.06
C PHE A 130 -4.71 6.12 -16.71
N CYS A 131 -4.09 5.38 -17.61
CA CYS A 131 -2.87 5.79 -18.33
C CYS A 131 -3.17 6.02 -19.81
N LYS A 132 -2.68 7.14 -20.37
CA LYS A 132 -2.82 7.45 -21.80
C LYS A 132 -2.23 6.35 -22.70
N SER A 133 -1.14 5.69 -22.29
CA SER A 133 -0.51 4.60 -23.02
C SER A 133 -1.50 3.50 -23.39
N SER A 134 -2.45 3.15 -22.52
CA SER A 134 -3.48 2.14 -22.78
C SER A 134 -4.29 2.44 -24.06
N LEU A 135 -4.59 3.73 -24.34
CA LEU A 135 -5.26 4.14 -25.57
C LEU A 135 -4.37 3.96 -26.81
N THR A 136 -3.10 4.32 -26.67
CA THR A 136 -2.12 4.24 -27.75
C THR A 136 -1.86 2.78 -28.14
N ASP A 137 -1.73 1.92 -27.16
CA ASP A 137 -1.45 0.50 -27.33
C ASP A 137 -2.65 -0.25 -27.91
N ALA A 138 -3.85 0.00 -27.40
CA ALA A 138 -5.09 -0.52 -27.97
C ALA A 138 -5.28 -0.10 -29.45
N ARG A 139 -4.96 1.17 -29.78
CA ARG A 139 -5.03 1.66 -31.16
C ARG A 139 -4.04 0.97 -32.09
N ARG A 140 -2.86 0.56 -31.57
CA ARG A 140 -1.87 -0.24 -32.33
C ARG A 140 -2.35 -1.66 -32.52
N ALA A 141 -2.91 -2.27 -31.49
CA ALA A 141 -3.37 -3.66 -31.51
C ALA A 141 -4.46 -3.92 -32.56
N ILE A 142 -5.43 -3.01 -32.72
CA ILE A 142 -6.49 -3.16 -33.73
C ILE A 142 -6.02 -2.90 -35.18
N GLY A 143 -4.75 -2.55 -35.38
CA GLY A 143 -4.10 -2.46 -36.69
C GLY A 143 -4.63 -1.35 -37.61
N LYS A 144 -4.46 -1.56 -38.95
CA LYS A 144 -4.87 -0.60 -39.99
C LYS A 144 -6.32 -0.88 -40.42
N GLY A 145 -7.20 0.11 -40.35
CA GLY A 145 -8.60 0.02 -40.79
C GLY A 145 -9.42 1.19 -40.26
N LYS A 146 -10.61 1.41 -40.83
CA LYS A 146 -11.58 2.39 -40.30
C LYS A 146 -12.65 1.62 -39.53
N SER A 147 -12.77 1.84 -38.23
CA SER A 147 -13.82 1.29 -37.38
C SER A 147 -14.31 2.37 -36.40
N ALA A 148 -15.49 2.18 -35.85
CA ALA A 148 -16.04 3.08 -34.81
C ALA A 148 -15.08 3.14 -33.60
N LEU A 149 -14.58 1.98 -33.16
CA LEU A 149 -13.61 1.88 -32.07
C LEU A 149 -12.33 2.67 -32.34
N LYS A 150 -11.75 2.53 -33.56
CA LYS A 150 -10.52 3.26 -33.92
C LYS A 150 -10.71 4.77 -33.93
N THR A 151 -11.86 5.24 -34.37
CA THR A 151 -12.21 6.65 -34.36
C THR A 151 -12.34 7.16 -32.93
N ALA A 152 -13.01 6.41 -32.05
CA ALA A 152 -13.16 6.73 -30.63
C ALA A 152 -11.80 6.74 -29.88
N LEU A 153 -10.95 5.72 -30.10
CA LEU A 153 -9.59 5.64 -29.54
C LEU A 153 -8.73 6.83 -30.00
N THR A 154 -8.80 7.21 -31.28
CA THR A 154 -8.02 8.33 -31.82
C THR A 154 -8.46 9.66 -31.19
N LYS A 155 -9.78 9.84 -31.00
CA LYS A 155 -10.34 11.02 -30.36
C LYS A 155 -9.93 11.10 -28.89
N ALA A 156 -10.02 9.97 -28.15
CA ALA A 156 -9.61 9.91 -26.75
C ALA A 156 -8.10 10.17 -26.60
N ASP A 157 -7.24 9.50 -27.39
CA ASP A 157 -5.79 9.69 -27.34
C ASP A 157 -5.38 11.15 -27.62
N ARG A 158 -6.04 11.82 -28.58
CA ARG A 158 -5.83 13.23 -28.85
C ARG A 158 -6.22 14.11 -27.66
N GLY A 159 -7.39 13.90 -27.06
CA GLY A 159 -7.83 14.67 -25.88
C GLY A 159 -6.90 14.49 -24.68
N PHE A 160 -6.44 13.25 -24.44
CA PHE A 160 -5.43 12.99 -23.39
C PHE A 160 -4.08 13.66 -23.70
N LEU A 161 -3.68 13.75 -24.97
CA LEU A 161 -2.49 14.49 -25.36
C LEU A 161 -2.63 15.99 -25.10
N GLU A 162 -3.79 16.57 -25.41
CA GLU A 162 -4.09 17.98 -25.16
C GLU A 162 -4.11 18.27 -23.65
N ALA A 163 -4.76 17.42 -22.85
CA ALA A 163 -4.74 17.50 -21.39
C ALA A 163 -3.31 17.41 -20.81
N ARG A 164 -2.48 16.49 -21.35
CA ARG A 164 -1.07 16.39 -20.95
C ARG A 164 -0.32 17.70 -21.18
N ARG A 165 -0.53 18.35 -22.34
CA ARG A 165 0.09 19.65 -22.66
C ARG A 165 -0.38 20.73 -21.66
N ALA A 166 -1.67 20.75 -21.31
CA ALA A 166 -2.21 21.66 -20.31
C ALA A 166 -1.58 21.43 -18.92
N VAL A 167 -1.46 20.17 -18.47
CA VAL A 167 -0.79 19.82 -17.22
C VAL A 167 0.67 20.27 -17.22
N THR A 168 1.41 20.02 -18.31
CA THR A 168 2.82 20.45 -18.43
C THR A 168 2.97 21.96 -18.34
N LYS A 169 2.02 22.72 -18.89
CA LYS A 169 2.00 24.18 -18.83
C LYS A 169 1.69 24.70 -17.41
N LEU A 170 0.76 24.04 -16.70
CA LEU A 170 0.37 24.42 -15.34
C LEU A 170 1.44 24.05 -14.29
N ALA A 171 2.14 22.93 -14.47
CA ALA A 171 3.12 22.39 -13.56
C ALA A 171 4.46 22.08 -14.27
N PRO A 172 5.24 23.07 -14.69
CA PRO A 172 6.52 22.84 -15.34
C PRO A 172 7.50 22.13 -14.40
N ARG A 173 8.28 21.18 -14.94
CA ARG A 173 9.28 20.47 -14.15
C ARG A 173 10.46 21.38 -13.81
N ARG A 174 10.98 21.30 -12.58
CA ARG A 174 12.22 21.94 -12.18
C ARG A 174 13.37 21.36 -13.03
N GLY A 175 13.98 22.17 -13.88
CA GLY A 175 15.09 21.79 -14.76
C GLY A 175 14.77 21.71 -16.24
N SER A 176 13.53 21.93 -16.68
CA SER A 176 13.16 22.20 -18.08
C SER A 176 13.02 23.70 -18.32
N ALA A 177 14.08 24.48 -18.03
CA ALA A 177 14.18 25.81 -18.61
C ALA A 177 14.33 25.64 -20.13
N PRO A 178 13.60 26.40 -20.96
CA PRO A 178 13.93 26.47 -22.38
C PRO A 178 15.37 26.93 -22.49
N THR A 179 16.18 26.19 -23.19
CA THR A 179 17.49 26.68 -23.68
C THR A 179 17.22 27.82 -24.64
N GLU A 180 17.13 29.03 -24.11
CA GLU A 180 17.36 30.22 -24.91
C GLU A 180 18.85 30.26 -25.24
N SER A 181 19.18 29.85 -26.44
CA SER A 181 20.43 30.23 -27.06
C SER A 181 20.42 31.74 -27.29
N PRO A 182 21.49 32.45 -26.91
CA PRO A 182 21.62 33.82 -27.37
C PRO A 182 21.92 33.80 -28.87
N ALA A 183 20.95 34.15 -29.66
CA ALA A 183 21.12 34.39 -31.08
C ALA A 183 21.38 35.88 -31.31
N GLU A 184 22.50 36.12 -31.91
CA GLU A 184 22.85 37.39 -32.54
C GLU A 184 21.93 37.71 -33.72
N ASP A 185 21.50 38.97 -33.72
CA ASP A 185 21.46 39.95 -34.82
C ASP A 185 20.56 39.75 -36.05
N LEU A 186 19.65 40.75 -36.11
CA LEU A 186 19.21 41.56 -37.25
C LEU A 186 19.13 40.93 -38.68
N THR A 187 17.93 40.77 -39.21
CA THR A 187 17.44 41.61 -40.31
C THR A 187 15.97 41.30 -40.64
N GLN A 188 15.24 42.38 -40.86
CA GLN A 188 13.86 42.54 -41.33
C GLN A 188 13.44 41.59 -42.45
N GLN A 189 12.29 40.96 -42.34
CA GLN A 189 11.29 41.07 -43.42
C GLN A 189 9.93 40.62 -42.91
N THR A 190 8.99 41.57 -42.90
CA THR A 190 7.55 41.43 -42.82
C THR A 190 7.02 40.37 -43.79
N SER A 191 6.34 39.35 -43.24
CA SER A 191 5.21 38.74 -43.94
C SER A 191 4.10 38.52 -42.95
N LEU A 192 3.10 39.37 -43.06
CA LEU A 192 1.74 39.10 -42.58
C LEU A 192 1.23 37.86 -43.29
N LEU A 193 0.95 36.81 -42.57
CA LEU A 193 -0.20 35.89 -42.75
C LEU A 193 0.08 34.62 -41.93
N ASP A 194 -0.98 34.20 -41.23
CA ASP A 194 -1.14 32.99 -40.42
C ASP A 194 -0.80 33.11 -38.95
N THR A 195 -1.57 33.97 -38.25
CA THR A 195 -1.98 33.69 -36.88
C THR A 195 -2.96 32.51 -36.95
N GLU A 196 -2.43 31.29 -36.79
CA GLU A 196 -3.29 30.17 -36.37
C GLU A 196 -4.07 30.62 -35.12
N PRO A 197 -5.41 30.41 -35.08
CA PRO A 197 -6.17 30.74 -33.90
C PRO A 197 -5.55 29.96 -32.74
N ALA A 198 -5.22 30.67 -31.65
CA ALA A 198 -4.71 30.06 -30.44
C ALA A 198 -5.63 28.87 -30.10
N GLU A 199 -5.11 27.62 -30.26
CA GLU A 199 -5.87 26.42 -29.93
C GLU A 199 -6.40 26.61 -28.51
N ALA A 200 -7.72 26.57 -28.38
CA ALA A 200 -8.36 26.71 -27.08
C ALA A 200 -7.74 25.70 -26.11
N ALA A 201 -7.12 26.19 -25.05
CA ALA A 201 -6.44 25.34 -24.09
C ALA A 201 -7.43 24.27 -23.57
N PHE A 202 -6.96 23.03 -23.43
CA PHE A 202 -7.80 21.95 -22.89
C PHE A 202 -8.40 22.38 -21.55
N PRO A 203 -9.72 22.31 -21.36
CA PRO A 203 -10.39 22.86 -20.18
C PRO A 203 -10.14 21.98 -18.95
N LEU A 204 -9.17 22.35 -18.12
CA LEU A 204 -8.97 21.77 -16.80
C LEU A 204 -9.57 22.69 -15.74
N PRO A 205 -10.15 22.13 -14.65
CA PRO A 205 -10.53 22.89 -13.47
C PRO A 205 -9.33 23.62 -12.84
N GLU A 206 -9.63 24.60 -11.98
CA GLU A 206 -8.57 25.30 -11.23
C GLU A 206 -7.80 24.35 -10.33
N PRO A 207 -6.45 24.36 -10.37
CA PRO A 207 -5.65 23.45 -9.58
C PRO A 207 -5.58 23.85 -8.10
N LEU A 208 -5.76 22.85 -7.22
CA LEU A 208 -5.45 22.96 -5.79
C LEU A 208 -3.94 23.08 -5.55
N LEU A 209 -3.16 22.33 -6.34
CA LEU A 209 -1.70 22.29 -6.30
C LEU A 209 -1.19 21.92 -7.70
N ALA A 210 -0.14 22.59 -8.14
CA ALA A 210 0.56 22.28 -9.38
C ALA A 210 2.08 22.33 -9.14
N GLN A 211 2.76 21.20 -9.33
CA GLN A 211 4.18 21.06 -9.06
C GLN A 211 4.81 19.89 -9.85
N ASP A 212 5.99 20.08 -10.43
CA ASP A 212 6.85 19.05 -11.02
C ASP A 212 6.13 18.08 -11.98
N GLY A 213 5.31 18.59 -12.88
CA GLY A 213 4.56 17.81 -13.85
C GLY A 213 3.28 17.17 -13.30
N THR A 214 2.89 17.50 -12.08
CA THR A 214 1.67 16.97 -11.44
C THR A 214 0.74 18.11 -11.05
N VAL A 215 -0.55 17.94 -11.33
CA VAL A 215 -1.64 18.86 -10.98
C VAL A 215 -2.68 18.10 -10.17
N PHE A 216 -3.13 18.69 -9.08
CA PHE A 216 -4.25 18.22 -8.28
C PHE A 216 -5.45 19.13 -8.46
N LEU A 217 -6.62 18.55 -8.69
CA LEU A 217 -7.88 19.26 -8.94
C LEU A 217 -8.93 18.77 -7.94
N GLN A 218 -9.74 19.69 -7.39
CA GLN A 218 -10.89 19.31 -6.58
C GLN A 218 -12.02 18.73 -7.42
N GLU A 219 -12.15 19.17 -8.66
CA GLU A 219 -13.21 18.72 -9.56
C GLU A 219 -12.71 17.69 -10.57
N LEU A 220 -13.64 16.86 -11.04
CA LEU A 220 -13.39 15.94 -12.16
C LEU A 220 -13.08 16.70 -13.46
N PRO A 221 -12.09 16.27 -14.24
CA PRO A 221 -11.85 16.77 -15.59
C PRO A 221 -12.93 16.22 -16.54
N LYS A 222 -14.08 16.86 -16.57
CA LYS A 222 -15.31 16.42 -17.26
C LYS A 222 -15.07 16.03 -18.72
N GLU A 223 -14.16 16.71 -19.41
CA GLU A 223 -13.88 16.42 -20.81
C GLU A 223 -13.13 15.08 -20.98
N LEU A 224 -12.16 14.77 -20.11
CA LEU A 224 -11.50 13.45 -20.10
C LEU A 224 -12.49 12.34 -19.80
N LEU A 225 -13.35 12.55 -18.82
CA LEU A 225 -14.38 11.59 -18.45
C LEU A 225 -15.35 11.33 -19.61
N ARG A 226 -15.80 12.39 -20.31
CA ARG A 226 -16.67 12.27 -21.49
C ARG A 226 -16.01 11.48 -22.62
N LEU A 227 -14.71 11.66 -22.84
CA LEU A 227 -13.97 10.89 -23.83
C LEU A 227 -13.96 9.39 -23.50
N LEU A 228 -13.74 9.02 -22.23
CA LEU A 228 -13.77 7.61 -21.80
C LEU A 228 -15.18 7.01 -21.87
N PHE A 229 -16.22 7.74 -21.46
CA PHE A 229 -17.61 7.28 -21.63
C PHE A 229 -17.95 7.03 -23.10
N SER A 230 -17.48 7.90 -24.01
CA SER A 230 -17.75 7.73 -25.44
C SER A 230 -17.00 6.55 -26.07
N LEU A 231 -15.97 6.04 -25.38
CA LEU A 231 -15.18 4.89 -25.81
C LEU A 231 -15.83 3.55 -25.43
N GLN A 232 -16.63 3.50 -24.36
CA GLN A 232 -17.19 2.25 -23.82
C GLN A 232 -18.04 1.47 -24.84
N PRO A 233 -19.08 2.05 -25.51
CA PRO A 233 -19.91 1.26 -26.40
C PRO A 233 -19.13 0.64 -27.57
N PRO A 234 -18.33 1.40 -28.36
CA PRO A 234 -17.62 0.79 -29.48
C PRO A 234 -16.51 -0.19 -29.06
N LEU A 235 -16.02 -0.10 -27.81
CA LEU A 235 -15.07 -1.05 -27.24
C LEU A 235 -15.78 -2.36 -26.86
N GLN A 236 -16.94 -2.27 -26.23
CA GLN A 236 -17.76 -3.44 -25.92
C GLN A 236 -18.23 -4.16 -27.19
N ASP A 237 -18.77 -3.45 -28.17
CA ASP A 237 -19.21 -4.02 -29.45
C ASP A 237 -18.05 -4.77 -30.16
N TRP A 238 -16.85 -4.21 -30.09
CA TRP A 238 -15.68 -4.83 -30.69
C TRP A 238 -15.27 -6.11 -29.95
N LEU A 239 -15.26 -6.10 -28.63
CA LEU A 239 -14.91 -7.27 -27.81
C LEU A 239 -15.89 -8.43 -28.01
N GLU A 240 -17.19 -8.13 -28.09
CA GLU A 240 -18.24 -9.13 -28.37
C GLU A 240 -18.11 -9.74 -29.78
N ALA A 241 -17.73 -8.91 -30.78
CA ALA A 241 -17.60 -9.33 -32.18
C ALA A 241 -16.27 -10.07 -32.48
N ASN A 242 -15.24 -9.96 -31.62
CA ASN A 242 -13.89 -10.46 -31.89
C ASN A 242 -13.30 -11.23 -30.69
N PRO A 243 -13.94 -12.29 -30.18
CA PRO A 243 -13.50 -12.98 -28.95
C PRO A 243 -12.14 -13.71 -29.11
N GLU A 244 -11.77 -14.10 -30.35
CA GLU A 244 -10.55 -14.86 -30.63
C GLU A 244 -9.44 -14.00 -31.28
N ALA A 245 -9.62 -12.67 -31.35
CA ALA A 245 -8.63 -11.81 -31.96
C ALA A 245 -7.39 -11.64 -31.05
N ASP A 246 -6.19 -11.59 -31.65
CA ASP A 246 -4.92 -11.35 -30.91
C ASP A 246 -4.96 -10.10 -30.02
N ALA A 247 -5.72 -9.08 -30.42
CA ALA A 247 -5.89 -7.84 -29.66
C ALA A 247 -6.93 -7.94 -28.53
N HIS A 248 -7.67 -9.06 -28.40
CA HIS A 248 -8.80 -9.17 -27.48
C HIS A 248 -8.38 -8.94 -26.03
N ALA A 249 -7.35 -9.61 -25.56
CA ALA A 249 -6.87 -9.48 -24.16
C ALA A 249 -6.48 -8.02 -23.84
N GLN A 250 -5.73 -7.36 -24.71
CA GLN A 250 -5.30 -5.97 -24.51
C GLN A 250 -6.47 -4.97 -24.53
N LEU A 251 -7.47 -5.21 -25.38
CA LEU A 251 -8.67 -4.37 -25.41
C LEU A 251 -9.59 -4.63 -24.20
N LEU A 252 -9.61 -5.85 -23.69
CA LEU A 252 -10.30 -6.19 -22.46
C LEU A 252 -9.68 -5.49 -21.24
N GLU A 253 -8.35 -5.43 -21.16
CA GLU A 253 -7.64 -4.63 -20.14
C GLU A 253 -8.01 -3.15 -20.22
N LEU A 254 -8.03 -2.57 -21.43
CA LEU A 254 -8.49 -1.20 -21.61
C LEU A 254 -9.94 -1.02 -21.18
N TYR A 255 -10.82 -1.97 -21.50
CA TYR A 255 -12.22 -1.93 -21.10
C TYR A 255 -12.36 -1.87 -19.57
N PHE A 256 -11.63 -2.71 -18.85
CA PHE A 256 -11.63 -2.67 -17.39
C PHE A 256 -11.05 -1.38 -16.83
N ALA A 257 -9.93 -0.89 -17.38
CA ALA A 257 -9.36 0.39 -16.94
C ALA A 257 -10.34 1.56 -17.12
N VAL A 258 -11.08 1.58 -18.23
CA VAL A 258 -12.14 2.58 -18.46
C VAL A 258 -13.31 2.40 -17.49
N GLN A 259 -13.72 1.16 -17.22
CA GLN A 259 -14.77 0.87 -16.25
C GLN A 259 -14.39 1.31 -14.84
N ASP A 260 -13.15 1.04 -14.41
CA ASP A 260 -12.69 1.36 -13.06
C ASP A 260 -12.68 2.87 -12.81
N ILE A 261 -12.13 3.66 -13.75
CA ILE A 261 -12.08 5.12 -13.61
C ILE A 261 -13.50 5.74 -13.69
N THR A 262 -14.40 5.19 -14.52
CA THR A 262 -15.77 5.70 -14.63
C THR A 262 -16.60 5.38 -13.40
N ARG A 263 -16.47 4.18 -12.83
CA ARG A 263 -17.11 3.80 -11.55
C ARG A 263 -16.60 4.61 -10.37
N ALA A 264 -15.30 4.90 -10.33
CA ALA A 264 -14.74 5.77 -9.31
C ALA A 264 -15.28 7.21 -9.45
N ALA A 265 -15.45 7.69 -10.70
CA ALA A 265 -16.03 9.00 -10.97
C ALA A 265 -17.50 9.12 -10.55
N GLU A 266 -18.27 8.02 -10.55
CA GLU A 266 -19.67 8.00 -10.05
C GLU A 266 -19.74 8.20 -8.52
N ARG A 267 -18.67 7.85 -7.79
CA ARG A 267 -18.57 8.00 -6.33
C ARG A 267 -17.85 9.27 -5.91
N TYR A 268 -17.36 10.03 -6.89
CA TYR A 268 -16.50 11.18 -6.64
C TYR A 268 -17.25 12.31 -5.95
N ASP A 269 -16.78 12.68 -4.77
CA ASP A 269 -17.31 13.74 -3.93
C ASP A 269 -16.17 14.52 -3.23
N ALA A 270 -16.49 15.21 -2.14
CA ALA A 270 -15.51 15.98 -1.36
C ALA A 270 -14.39 15.12 -0.72
N HIS A 271 -14.56 13.79 -0.62
CA HIS A 271 -13.55 12.87 -0.09
C HIS A 271 -12.51 12.44 -1.13
N PHE A 272 -12.62 12.94 -2.37
CA PHE A 272 -11.70 12.64 -3.46
C PHE A 272 -10.95 13.86 -3.95
N VAL A 273 -9.86 13.58 -4.67
CA VAL A 273 -9.12 14.55 -5.47
C VAL A 273 -8.68 13.89 -6.79
N THR A 274 -8.69 14.67 -7.86
CA THR A 274 -8.12 14.25 -9.14
C THR A 274 -6.64 14.60 -9.17
N GLN A 275 -5.79 13.63 -9.49
CA GLN A 275 -4.38 13.84 -9.79
C GLN A 275 -4.13 13.59 -11.27
N LEU A 276 -3.49 14.55 -11.95
CA LEU A 276 -3.00 14.43 -13.32
C LEU A 276 -1.49 14.57 -13.33
N THR A 277 -0.77 13.56 -13.82
CA THR A 277 0.70 13.58 -13.87
C THR A 277 1.18 13.41 -15.31
N ALA A 278 1.92 14.40 -15.81
CA ALA A 278 2.54 14.38 -17.14
C ALA A 278 4.01 13.94 -17.03
N ARG A 279 4.36 12.83 -17.69
CA ARG A 279 5.74 12.30 -17.75
C ARG A 279 6.09 11.88 -19.18
N GLY A 280 7.01 12.58 -19.84
CA GLY A 280 7.34 12.31 -21.24
C GLY A 280 6.09 12.40 -22.13
N SER A 281 5.74 11.31 -22.82
CA SER A 281 4.54 11.19 -23.65
C SER A 281 3.30 10.75 -22.86
N GLU A 282 3.45 10.37 -21.60
CA GLU A 282 2.40 9.82 -20.74
C GLU A 282 1.60 10.93 -20.06
N LEU A 283 0.30 10.69 -19.91
CA LEU A 283 -0.57 11.33 -18.95
C LEU A 283 -1.20 10.24 -18.08
N GLU A 284 -0.89 10.28 -16.81
CA GLU A 284 -1.51 9.46 -15.80
C GLU A 284 -2.62 10.27 -15.12
N TRP A 285 -3.83 9.75 -15.13
CA TRP A 285 -4.97 10.28 -14.44
C TRP A 285 -5.36 9.35 -13.30
N GLU A 286 -5.41 9.88 -12.10
CA GLU A 286 -5.80 9.12 -10.91
C GLU A 286 -6.90 9.87 -10.14
N LEU A 287 -7.95 9.16 -9.79
CA LEU A 287 -8.96 9.61 -8.83
C LEU A 287 -8.55 9.04 -7.48
N LEU A 288 -8.09 9.93 -6.60
CA LEU A 288 -7.57 9.56 -5.28
C LEU A 288 -8.66 9.72 -4.23
N CYS A 289 -9.01 8.65 -3.56
CA CYS A 289 -9.77 8.70 -2.33
C CYS A 289 -8.86 9.21 -1.19
N LEU A 290 -9.16 10.37 -0.63
CA LEU A 290 -8.44 10.96 0.50
C LEU A 290 -8.98 10.44 1.82
N ASP A 291 -10.30 10.28 1.91
CA ASP A 291 -10.99 9.79 3.11
C ASP A 291 -11.93 8.63 2.79
N PRO A 292 -11.56 7.40 3.12
CA PRO A 292 -12.39 6.23 2.89
C PRO A 292 -13.44 5.99 3.98
N ALA A 293 -13.48 6.79 5.05
CA ALA A 293 -14.32 6.59 6.22
C ALA A 293 -15.80 6.36 5.89
N PRO A 294 -16.47 7.16 5.01
CA PRO A 294 -17.87 6.92 4.67
C PRO A 294 -18.12 5.58 3.99
N PHE A 295 -17.17 5.10 3.22
CA PHE A 295 -17.29 3.83 2.48
C PHE A 295 -17.03 2.63 3.38
N VAL A 296 -16.08 2.75 4.31
CA VAL A 296 -15.83 1.73 5.34
C VAL A 296 -17.06 1.60 6.25
N ASP A 297 -17.63 2.70 6.71
CA ASP A 297 -18.88 2.74 7.50
C ASP A 297 -20.03 2.05 6.75
N ALA A 298 -20.24 2.41 5.49
CA ALA A 298 -21.29 1.78 4.66
C ALA A 298 -21.09 0.27 4.51
N SER A 299 -19.85 -0.19 4.37
CA SER A 299 -19.55 -1.63 4.30
C SER A 299 -19.80 -2.34 5.64
N LEU A 300 -19.42 -1.74 6.75
CA LEU A 300 -19.66 -2.29 8.09
C LEU A 300 -21.15 -2.33 8.44
N ALA A 301 -21.94 -1.39 7.90
CA ALA A 301 -23.40 -1.36 8.07
C ALA A 301 -24.13 -2.55 7.42
N ALA A 302 -23.47 -3.32 6.55
CA ALA A 302 -24.03 -4.59 6.02
C ALA A 302 -24.13 -5.67 7.09
N GLY A 303 -23.46 -5.56 8.22
CA GLY A 303 -23.51 -6.50 9.34
C GLY A 303 -24.23 -5.94 10.58
N ARG A 304 -24.47 -6.81 11.54
CA ARG A 304 -25.08 -6.48 12.82
C ARG A 304 -24.10 -5.82 13.79
N ALA A 305 -22.82 -6.20 13.74
CA ALA A 305 -21.77 -5.69 14.61
C ALA A 305 -20.40 -5.86 13.94
N ALA A 306 -19.45 -5.01 14.37
CA ALA A 306 -18.05 -5.12 13.95
C ALA A 306 -17.12 -4.91 15.16
N ALA A 307 -16.03 -5.69 15.20
CA ALA A 307 -14.90 -5.46 16.07
C ALA A 307 -13.65 -5.25 15.21
N LEU A 308 -13.08 -4.06 15.29
CA LEU A 308 -11.83 -3.71 14.60
C LEU A 308 -10.71 -3.71 15.63
N PHE A 309 -9.67 -4.49 15.41
CA PHE A 309 -8.60 -4.66 16.38
C PHE A 309 -7.23 -4.70 15.73
N SER A 310 -6.24 -4.28 16.49
CA SER A 310 -4.82 -4.33 16.15
C SER A 310 -3.99 -4.00 17.39
N ALA A 311 -2.72 -4.37 17.38
CA ALA A 311 -1.76 -3.97 18.40
C ALA A 311 -1.44 -2.46 18.39
N THR A 312 -1.75 -1.74 17.32
CA THR A 312 -1.28 -0.38 17.07
C THR A 312 -2.38 0.63 16.71
N LEU A 313 -3.64 0.45 17.18
CA LEU A 313 -4.74 1.41 16.98
C LEU A 313 -4.62 2.64 17.90
N THR A 314 -3.49 3.35 17.84
CA THR A 314 -3.20 4.52 18.65
C THR A 314 -2.91 5.75 17.79
N PRO A 315 -3.54 6.92 18.04
CA PRO A 315 -4.58 7.17 19.07
C PRO A 315 -5.98 6.70 18.61
N PRO A 316 -6.85 6.26 19.54
CA PRO A 316 -8.18 5.73 19.19
C PRO A 316 -9.06 6.72 18.42
N GLY A 317 -8.96 8.02 18.74
CA GLY A 317 -9.73 9.08 18.07
C GLY A 317 -9.42 9.17 16.58
N TYR A 318 -8.16 9.04 16.19
CA TYR A 318 -7.75 9.01 14.80
C TYR A 318 -8.35 7.82 14.07
N TYR A 319 -8.20 6.62 14.63
CA TYR A 319 -8.70 5.42 13.97
C TYR A 319 -10.22 5.38 13.88
N ARG A 320 -10.94 5.85 14.91
CA ARG A 320 -12.40 6.00 14.82
C ARG A 320 -12.82 6.92 13.68
N SER A 321 -12.08 8.01 13.46
CA SER A 321 -12.34 8.95 12.37
C SER A 321 -12.10 8.30 11.01
N VAL A 322 -10.89 7.78 10.75
CA VAL A 322 -10.51 7.27 9.41
C VAL A 322 -11.12 5.91 9.06
N LEU A 323 -11.69 5.20 10.05
CA LEU A 323 -12.42 3.95 9.88
C LEU A 323 -13.94 4.14 9.83
N GLY A 324 -14.44 5.40 9.83
CA GLY A 324 -15.85 5.69 9.71
C GLY A 324 -16.73 5.27 10.91
N CYS A 325 -16.14 5.10 12.07
CA CYS A 325 -16.85 4.66 13.28
C CYS A 325 -16.66 5.62 14.48
N PRO A 326 -17.09 6.91 14.36
CA PRO A 326 -16.81 7.94 15.36
C PRO A 326 -17.37 7.59 16.73
N ASP A 327 -18.50 6.91 16.80
CA ASP A 327 -19.20 6.55 18.03
C ASP A 327 -18.78 5.17 18.58
N ALA A 328 -17.85 4.48 17.93
CA ALA A 328 -17.40 3.16 18.36
C ALA A 328 -16.74 3.23 19.76
N ARG A 329 -17.06 2.25 20.60
CA ARG A 329 -16.37 2.08 21.87
C ARG A 329 -14.93 1.61 21.64
N ALA A 330 -13.96 2.38 22.13
CA ALA A 330 -12.57 1.96 22.14
C ALA A 330 -12.24 1.24 23.46
N VAL A 331 -11.52 0.12 23.35
CA VAL A 331 -11.02 -0.66 24.47
C VAL A 331 -9.53 -0.87 24.27
N ALA A 332 -8.73 -0.53 25.27
CA ALA A 332 -7.30 -0.86 25.32
C ALA A 332 -7.09 -2.01 26.29
N LEU A 333 -6.45 -3.06 25.82
CA LEU A 333 -6.06 -4.20 26.64
C LEU A 333 -4.61 -4.03 27.09
N GLU A 334 -4.32 -4.49 28.29
CA GLU A 334 -2.95 -4.54 28.80
C GLU A 334 -2.11 -5.54 27.97
N SER A 335 -0.80 -5.28 27.91
CA SER A 335 0.13 -6.23 27.28
C SER A 335 0.14 -7.55 28.07
N PRO A 336 0.01 -8.71 27.40
CA PRO A 336 0.10 -10.01 28.07
C PRO A 336 1.56 -10.38 28.44
N PHE A 337 2.53 -9.57 28.02
CA PHE A 337 3.95 -9.84 28.21
C PHE A 337 4.49 -9.14 29.45
N PRO A 338 5.38 -9.80 30.24
CA PRO A 338 5.99 -9.20 31.42
C PRO A 338 6.80 -7.93 31.05
N PRO A 339 6.50 -6.76 31.66
CA PRO A 339 7.21 -5.52 31.32
C PRO A 339 8.74 -5.61 31.52
N GLU A 340 9.20 -6.38 32.50
CA GLU A 340 10.61 -6.59 32.82
C GLU A 340 11.38 -7.34 31.72
N HIS A 341 10.70 -8.04 30.82
CA HIS A 341 11.31 -8.72 29.68
C HIS A 341 11.66 -7.77 28.52
N LEU A 342 11.16 -6.54 28.53
CA LEU A 342 11.43 -5.56 27.49
C LEU A 342 12.27 -4.39 28.05
N GLY A 343 13.51 -4.24 27.58
CA GLY A 343 14.32 -3.04 27.80
C GLY A 343 13.95 -1.95 26.80
N LEU A 344 13.50 -0.80 27.29
CA LEU A 344 13.11 0.33 26.44
C LEU A 344 14.02 1.54 26.71
N TYR A 345 14.75 1.96 25.69
CA TYR A 345 15.72 3.05 25.79
C TYR A 345 15.53 4.08 24.69
N CYS A 346 15.76 5.34 25.01
CA CYS A 346 15.73 6.46 24.05
C CYS A 346 16.98 7.32 24.20
N LEU A 347 17.63 7.64 23.09
CA LEU A 347 18.71 8.63 23.00
C LEU A 347 18.18 9.89 22.30
N PRO A 348 17.55 10.84 23.04
CA PRO A 348 16.98 12.05 22.48
C PRO A 348 18.03 13.09 22.05
N GLY A 349 19.30 12.88 22.38
CA GLY A 349 20.42 13.73 21.92
C GLY A 349 20.76 13.57 20.44
N ILE A 350 20.18 12.58 19.75
CA ILE A 350 20.39 12.32 18.32
C ILE A 350 19.22 12.89 17.53
N SER A 351 19.51 13.75 16.52
CA SER A 351 18.50 14.24 15.59
C SER A 351 18.63 13.52 14.24
N THR A 352 17.56 12.84 13.80
CA THR A 352 17.50 12.16 12.49
C THR A 352 16.70 12.94 11.46
N ARG A 353 16.43 14.22 11.70
CA ARG A 353 15.78 15.13 10.74
C ARG A 353 16.60 15.21 9.47
N TYR A 354 15.94 15.39 8.34
CA TYR A 354 16.61 15.38 7.03
C TYR A 354 17.86 16.25 6.97
N ARG A 355 17.81 17.46 7.53
CA ARG A 355 18.93 18.41 7.57
C ARG A 355 20.08 18.00 8.52
N ASP A 356 19.79 17.13 9.50
CA ASP A 356 20.74 16.75 10.56
C ASP A 356 21.30 15.33 10.35
N ARG A 357 20.85 14.62 9.29
CA ARG A 357 21.19 13.21 9.06
C ARG A 357 22.68 12.97 8.90
N GLU A 358 23.35 13.79 8.09
CA GLU A 358 24.78 13.65 7.86
C GLU A 358 25.58 13.78 9.18
N ALA A 359 25.24 14.77 9.99
CA ALA A 359 25.88 14.98 11.30
C ALA A 359 25.57 13.88 12.33
N SER A 360 24.46 13.16 12.16
CA SER A 360 24.02 12.13 13.10
C SER A 360 24.52 10.71 12.77
N VAL A 361 25.10 10.49 11.60
CA VAL A 361 25.56 9.15 11.14
C VAL A 361 26.44 8.47 12.19
N GLN A 362 27.47 9.15 12.65
CA GLN A 362 28.43 8.60 13.64
C GLN A 362 27.75 8.27 14.97
N ALA A 363 26.91 9.15 15.50
CA ALA A 363 26.21 8.93 16.76
C ALA A 363 25.21 7.76 16.69
N VAL A 364 24.53 7.58 15.54
CA VAL A 364 23.67 6.45 15.27
C VAL A 364 24.49 5.15 15.20
N SER A 365 25.62 5.15 14.48
CA SER A 365 26.52 3.97 14.40
C SER A 365 27.04 3.58 15.78
N ASP A 366 27.45 4.53 16.62
CA ASP A 366 27.94 4.26 17.97
C ASP A 366 26.83 3.65 18.85
N ALA A 367 25.60 4.16 18.77
CA ALA A 367 24.46 3.62 19.50
C ALA A 367 24.09 2.21 19.04
N LEU A 368 24.15 1.94 17.74
CA LEU A 368 23.93 0.58 17.17
C LEU A 368 25.02 -0.40 17.60
N ALA A 369 26.28 0.04 17.65
CA ALA A 369 27.39 -0.80 18.12
C ALA A 369 27.25 -1.15 19.61
N ALA A 370 26.86 -0.18 20.45
CA ALA A 370 26.55 -0.42 21.86
C ALA A 370 25.42 -1.46 22.03
N LEU A 371 24.35 -1.34 21.25
CA LEU A 371 23.24 -2.29 21.24
C LEU A 371 23.71 -3.70 20.84
N ALA A 372 24.44 -3.82 19.73
CA ALA A 372 24.88 -5.10 19.16
C ALA A 372 25.95 -5.82 20.00
N ARG A 373 26.73 -5.09 20.81
CA ARG A 373 27.76 -5.64 21.71
C ARG A 373 27.23 -6.02 23.09
N ALA A 374 26.02 -5.58 23.44
CA ALA A 374 25.45 -5.84 24.78
C ALA A 374 25.19 -7.33 25.06
N LYS A 375 24.83 -8.10 24.06
CA LYS A 375 24.61 -9.55 24.10
C LYS A 375 24.80 -10.14 22.71
N VAL A 376 25.42 -11.30 22.59
CA VAL A 376 25.47 -12.04 21.32
C VAL A 376 24.04 -12.43 20.94
N GLY A 377 23.61 -12.04 19.73
CA GLY A 377 22.26 -12.27 19.24
C GLY A 377 21.97 -11.53 17.94
N ASN A 378 20.73 -11.59 17.52
CA ASN A 378 20.30 -10.92 16.29
C ASN A 378 19.55 -9.63 16.61
N TYR A 379 19.86 -8.59 15.86
CA TYR A 379 19.29 -7.27 16.00
C TYR A 379 18.81 -6.73 14.64
N LEU A 380 17.78 -5.88 14.64
CA LEU A 380 17.31 -5.13 13.46
C LEU A 380 17.35 -3.63 13.73
N ALA A 381 17.94 -2.86 12.82
CA ALA A 381 17.90 -1.41 12.81
C ALA A 381 16.98 -0.92 11.68
N PHE A 382 15.93 -0.18 12.03
CA PHE A 382 14.94 0.34 11.08
C PHE A 382 15.18 1.82 10.78
N PHE A 383 15.29 2.15 9.50
CA PHE A 383 15.59 3.48 9.01
C PHE A 383 14.41 4.12 8.26
N PRO A 384 14.32 5.46 8.20
CA PRO A 384 13.25 6.16 7.49
C PRO A 384 13.43 6.17 5.96
N SER A 385 14.60 5.81 5.44
CA SER A 385 14.87 5.73 4.00
C SER A 385 16.11 4.93 3.67
N TYR A 386 16.17 4.38 2.46
CA TYR A 386 17.36 3.65 1.95
C TYR A 386 18.63 4.52 1.89
N ALA A 387 18.49 5.81 1.56
CA ALA A 387 19.64 6.71 1.50
C ALA A 387 20.31 6.87 2.88
N TYR A 388 19.52 7.08 3.94
CA TYR A 388 20.08 7.21 5.28
C TYR A 388 20.56 5.87 5.86
N LEU A 389 19.84 4.78 5.57
CA LEU A 389 20.31 3.43 5.89
C LEU A 389 21.71 3.20 5.32
N ARG A 390 21.92 3.49 4.03
CA ARG A 390 23.21 3.26 3.36
C ARG A 390 24.34 4.08 3.97
N GLN A 391 24.12 5.37 4.27
CA GLN A 391 25.10 6.22 4.92
C GLN A 391 25.56 5.65 6.28
N VAL A 392 24.60 5.23 7.12
CA VAL A 392 24.92 4.64 8.43
C VAL A 392 25.54 3.27 8.27
N TYR A 393 25.11 2.45 7.32
CA TYR A 393 25.68 1.13 7.06
C TYR A 393 27.14 1.20 6.64
N GLU A 394 27.50 2.12 5.75
CA GLU A 394 28.88 2.36 5.30
C GLU A 394 29.79 2.82 6.46
N ASP A 395 29.34 3.76 7.26
CA ASP A 395 30.09 4.23 8.46
C ASP A 395 30.21 3.09 9.49
N PHE A 396 29.12 2.36 9.76
CA PHE A 396 29.09 1.29 10.72
C PHE A 396 30.06 0.15 10.36
N THR A 397 30.00 -0.34 9.12
CA THR A 397 30.87 -1.43 8.66
C THR A 397 32.35 -1.07 8.64
N ALA A 398 32.67 0.20 8.33
CA ALA A 398 34.03 0.71 8.37
C ALA A 398 34.59 0.79 9.81
N ARG A 399 33.76 1.18 10.78
CA ARG A 399 34.17 1.41 12.17
C ARG A 399 34.06 0.18 13.08
N TYR A 400 33.12 -0.72 12.77
CA TYR A 400 32.80 -1.89 13.60
C TYR A 400 32.83 -3.20 12.78
N PRO A 401 33.96 -3.55 12.15
CA PRO A 401 34.06 -4.73 11.28
C PRO A 401 33.95 -6.08 12.03
N ASP A 402 34.02 -6.05 13.36
CA ASP A 402 33.85 -7.20 14.23
C ASP A 402 32.40 -7.69 14.37
N ILE A 403 31.41 -6.83 14.01
CA ILE A 403 29.98 -7.16 14.08
C ILE A 403 29.48 -7.58 12.71
N GLY A 404 28.82 -8.76 12.65
CA GLY A 404 28.17 -9.22 11.42
C GLY A 404 27.04 -8.29 11.01
N THR A 405 26.98 -7.92 9.74
CA THR A 405 25.97 -7.00 9.21
C THR A 405 25.26 -7.54 7.99
N LEU A 406 23.99 -7.15 7.81
CA LEU A 406 23.18 -7.48 6.64
C LEU A 406 22.29 -6.27 6.31
N ALA A 407 22.33 -5.78 5.08
CA ALA A 407 21.55 -4.61 4.67
C ALA A 407 20.45 -4.98 3.67
N GLN A 408 19.29 -4.39 3.86
CA GLN A 408 18.18 -4.47 2.90
C GLN A 408 18.50 -3.71 1.62
N GLU A 409 18.43 -4.40 0.49
CA GLU A 409 18.45 -3.76 -0.83
C GLU A 409 17.06 -3.31 -1.27
N SER A 410 17.00 -2.34 -2.18
CA SER A 410 15.74 -1.91 -2.78
C SER A 410 15.25 -2.92 -3.81
N GLY A 411 13.95 -3.23 -3.82
CA GLY A 411 13.36 -4.10 -4.84
C GLY A 411 13.56 -5.60 -4.61
N LEU A 412 13.81 -6.03 -3.37
CA LEU A 412 13.88 -7.46 -3.02
C LEU A 412 12.56 -8.16 -3.38
N ASP A 413 12.67 -9.29 -4.06
CA ASP A 413 11.57 -10.22 -4.27
C ASP A 413 11.32 -11.11 -3.03
N ASP A 414 10.28 -11.93 -3.08
CA ASP A 414 9.90 -12.80 -1.96
C ASP A 414 10.99 -13.82 -1.61
N ALA A 415 11.75 -14.33 -2.59
CA ALA A 415 12.83 -15.28 -2.39
C ALA A 415 14.03 -14.62 -1.69
N ALA A 416 14.44 -13.44 -2.15
CA ALA A 416 15.51 -12.66 -1.52
C ALA A 416 15.14 -12.21 -0.11
N ARG A 417 13.85 -11.89 0.13
CA ARG A 417 13.31 -11.61 1.47
C ARG A 417 13.44 -12.83 2.38
N ALA A 418 13.02 -14.00 1.92
CA ALA A 418 13.13 -15.23 2.70
C ALA A 418 14.60 -15.54 3.05
N ALA A 419 15.52 -15.43 2.08
CA ALA A 419 16.94 -15.62 2.28
C ALA A 419 17.55 -14.63 3.29
N PHE A 420 17.10 -13.37 3.30
CA PHE A 420 17.49 -12.38 4.30
C PHE A 420 17.07 -12.83 5.71
N LEU A 421 15.84 -13.30 5.88
CA LEU A 421 15.30 -13.72 7.18
C LEU A 421 15.90 -15.03 7.70
N GLU A 422 16.35 -15.92 6.83
CA GLU A 422 17.03 -17.16 7.18
C GLU A 422 18.38 -16.91 7.88
N GLN A 423 19.03 -15.76 7.62
CA GLN A 423 20.27 -15.39 8.31
C GLN A 423 20.09 -15.17 9.83
N PHE A 424 18.86 -14.89 10.27
CA PHE A 424 18.52 -14.68 11.68
C PHE A 424 18.32 -16.03 12.38
N SER A 425 19.43 -16.69 12.70
CA SER A 425 19.45 -18.00 13.38
C SER A 425 18.94 -17.90 14.82
N PRO A 426 18.20 -18.90 15.34
CA PRO A 426 17.73 -18.89 16.74
C PRO A 426 18.85 -19.02 17.77
N SER A 427 20.06 -19.40 17.38
CA SER A 427 21.24 -19.55 18.29
C SER A 427 22.49 -19.07 17.57
N PRO A 428 22.63 -17.76 17.33
CA PRO A 428 23.77 -17.26 16.58
C PRO A 428 25.07 -17.37 17.38
N ALA A 429 26.13 -17.87 16.74
CA ALA A 429 27.47 -17.92 17.35
C ALA A 429 28.14 -16.53 17.43
N LYS A 430 27.66 -15.56 16.63
CA LYS A 430 28.15 -14.19 16.58
C LYS A 430 26.94 -13.24 16.40
N THR A 431 27.10 -12.03 16.86
CA THR A 431 26.09 -11.00 16.68
C THR A 431 25.87 -10.69 15.19
N LEU A 432 24.60 -10.61 14.79
CA LEU A 432 24.14 -10.13 13.48
C LEU A 432 23.27 -8.89 13.67
N LEU A 433 23.62 -7.81 12.99
CA LEU A 433 22.81 -6.59 12.90
C LEU A 433 22.27 -6.43 11.47
N GLY A 434 20.96 -6.58 11.32
CA GLY A 434 20.25 -6.29 10.08
C GLY A 434 19.87 -4.82 9.97
N PHE A 435 19.96 -4.24 8.78
CA PHE A 435 19.57 -2.88 8.45
C PHE A 435 18.38 -2.92 7.51
N GLY A 436 17.25 -2.36 7.90
CA GLY A 436 16.02 -2.33 7.11
C GLY A 436 15.33 -0.97 7.10
N VAL A 437 14.38 -0.79 6.17
CA VAL A 437 13.58 0.45 6.08
C VAL A 437 12.23 0.25 6.76
N MET A 438 11.81 1.22 7.58
CA MET A 438 10.49 1.20 8.25
C MET A 438 9.34 1.19 7.24
N GLY A 439 8.33 0.35 7.49
CA GLY A 439 7.15 0.22 6.62
C GLY A 439 7.44 -0.44 5.27
N GLY A 440 8.63 -1.00 5.08
CA GLY A 440 8.98 -1.87 3.97
C GLY A 440 8.60 -3.33 4.24
N ILE A 441 9.09 -4.22 3.36
CA ILE A 441 8.84 -5.68 3.43
C ILE A 441 9.24 -6.34 4.77
N PHE A 442 10.09 -5.69 5.57
CA PHE A 442 10.46 -6.10 6.94
C PHE A 442 9.63 -5.38 8.02
N GLY A 443 8.83 -4.39 7.64
CA GLY A 443 7.86 -3.71 8.52
C GLY A 443 6.63 -4.56 8.82
N GLU A 444 6.22 -5.47 7.91
CA GLU A 444 5.04 -6.32 8.05
C GLU A 444 5.39 -7.78 7.69
N GLY A 445 4.73 -8.74 8.36
CA GLY A 445 4.86 -10.17 8.02
C GLY A 445 6.24 -10.81 8.26
N VAL A 446 7.09 -10.22 9.11
CA VAL A 446 8.34 -10.84 9.59
C VAL A 446 8.08 -11.50 10.93
N ASP A 447 8.23 -12.80 10.98
CA ASP A 447 8.07 -13.60 12.19
C ASP A 447 9.43 -14.16 12.63
N LEU A 448 10.13 -13.39 13.48
CA LEU A 448 11.39 -13.75 14.11
C LEU A 448 11.15 -14.01 15.60
N VAL A 449 10.57 -15.16 15.92
CA VAL A 449 10.20 -15.54 17.29
C VAL A 449 11.46 -15.95 18.09
N GLY A 450 11.46 -15.64 19.39
CA GLY A 450 12.49 -16.04 20.34
C GLY A 450 13.85 -15.40 20.03
N ASP A 451 14.92 -16.15 20.20
CA ASP A 451 16.30 -15.69 20.00
C ASP A 451 16.64 -15.31 18.54
N ARG A 452 15.70 -15.49 17.61
CA ARG A 452 15.87 -15.00 16.23
C ARG A 452 15.88 -13.47 16.16
N LEU A 453 15.31 -12.75 17.14
CA LEU A 453 15.39 -11.29 17.25
C LEU A 453 15.33 -10.86 18.71
N ILE A 454 16.47 -10.50 19.30
CA ILE A 454 16.57 -10.08 20.71
C ILE A 454 16.62 -8.56 20.89
N GLY A 455 16.63 -7.80 19.81
CA GLY A 455 16.56 -6.33 19.90
C GLY A 455 16.35 -5.63 18.60
N CYS A 456 15.77 -4.44 18.69
CA CYS A 456 15.67 -3.55 17.53
C CYS A 456 16.06 -2.12 17.90
N ALA A 457 16.59 -1.40 16.89
CA ALA A 457 16.81 0.04 16.95
C ALA A 457 15.89 0.74 15.94
N ILE A 458 15.24 1.81 16.34
CA ILE A 458 14.35 2.60 15.51
C ILE A 458 14.97 3.98 15.31
N VAL A 459 15.46 4.23 14.10
CA VAL A 459 16.17 5.44 13.73
C VAL A 459 15.18 6.44 13.11
N GLY A 460 14.71 7.37 13.94
CA GLY A 460 13.70 8.36 13.54
C GLY A 460 12.25 7.90 13.73
N VAL A 461 11.33 8.83 13.53
CA VAL A 461 9.90 8.68 13.84
C VAL A 461 9.04 8.18 12.67
N GLY A 462 9.62 7.55 11.67
CA GLY A 462 8.90 6.85 10.60
C GLY A 462 8.02 7.71 9.69
N LEU A 463 8.14 9.04 9.72
CA LEU A 463 7.27 9.92 8.93
C LEU A 463 7.31 9.56 7.44
N PRO A 464 6.15 9.50 6.76
CA PRO A 464 6.08 9.40 5.32
C PRO A 464 6.93 10.47 4.63
N GLN A 465 7.43 10.17 3.44
CA GLN A 465 8.17 11.15 2.64
C GLN A 465 7.25 12.30 2.25
N VAL A 466 7.76 13.54 2.38
CA VAL A 466 7.06 14.73 1.91
C VAL A 466 6.96 14.68 0.38
N ASN A 467 5.76 14.65 -0.13
CA ASN A 467 5.45 14.68 -1.55
C ASN A 467 4.10 15.38 -1.78
N PRO A 468 3.79 15.81 -3.02
CA PRO A 468 2.55 16.54 -3.30
C PRO A 468 1.27 15.83 -2.85
N ARG A 469 1.20 14.48 -2.99
CA ARG A 469 0.05 13.68 -2.56
C ARG A 469 -0.14 13.75 -1.03
N GLN A 470 0.94 13.64 -0.29
CA GLN A 470 0.92 13.73 1.17
C GLN A 470 0.53 15.13 1.67
N GLU A 471 0.93 16.18 0.93
CA GLU A 471 0.53 17.55 1.23
C GLU A 471 -0.96 17.81 0.93
N ILE A 472 -1.52 17.22 -0.12
CA ILE A 472 -2.96 17.25 -0.39
C ILE A 472 -3.74 16.55 0.74
N LEU A 473 -3.28 15.38 1.17
CA LEU A 473 -3.89 14.65 2.29
C LEU A 473 -3.83 15.48 3.60
N ARG A 474 -2.67 16.10 3.88
CA ARG A 474 -2.52 17.00 5.02
C ARG A 474 -3.52 18.16 4.96
N ARG A 475 -3.61 18.82 3.80
CA ARG A 475 -4.53 19.95 3.59
C ARG A 475 -5.99 19.53 3.77
N TYR A 476 -6.38 18.39 3.23
CA TYR A 476 -7.73 17.84 3.39
C TYR A 476 -8.12 17.73 4.89
N TYR A 477 -7.26 17.14 5.72
CA TYR A 477 -7.55 16.99 7.14
C TYR A 477 -7.39 18.30 7.95
N ASP A 478 -6.57 19.25 7.50
CA ASP A 478 -6.54 20.60 8.09
C ASP A 478 -7.89 21.32 7.88
N GLU A 479 -8.46 21.23 6.68
CA GLU A 479 -9.76 21.84 6.32
C GLU A 479 -10.95 21.12 7.01
N ALA A 480 -10.85 19.82 7.25
CA ALA A 480 -11.84 19.05 7.99
C ALA A 480 -11.84 19.31 9.51
N GLY A 481 -11.02 20.25 10.01
CA GLY A 481 -10.97 20.64 11.43
C GLY A 481 -10.04 19.77 12.29
N GLY A 482 -9.25 18.91 11.67
CA GLY A 482 -8.20 18.12 12.30
C GLY A 482 -6.85 18.85 12.32
N THR A 483 -5.82 18.17 12.82
CA THR A 483 -4.44 18.52 12.60
C THR A 483 -3.92 17.70 11.42
N GLY A 484 -3.94 18.24 10.21
CA GLY A 484 -3.58 17.51 9.00
C GLY A 484 -2.18 16.90 9.05
N PHE A 485 -1.23 17.57 9.74
CA PHE A 485 0.09 16.99 9.97
C PHE A 485 0.03 15.69 10.79
N ASP A 486 -0.84 15.61 11.78
CA ASP A 486 -1.00 14.41 12.59
C ASP A 486 -1.54 13.25 11.73
N TYR A 487 -2.57 13.51 10.94
CA TYR A 487 -3.22 12.51 10.10
C TYR A 487 -2.36 12.06 8.92
N ALA A 488 -1.69 12.98 8.24
CA ALA A 488 -0.89 12.66 7.07
C ALA A 488 0.52 12.12 7.41
N TYR A 489 1.10 12.51 8.55
CA TYR A 489 2.50 12.22 8.85
C TYR A 489 2.71 11.53 10.19
N ARG A 490 2.25 12.15 11.31
CA ARG A 490 2.67 11.72 12.66
C ARG A 490 2.04 10.37 13.03
N PHE A 491 0.74 10.20 12.87
CA PHE A 491 0.07 8.94 13.24
C PHE A 491 0.52 7.77 12.36
N PRO A 492 0.56 7.87 11.02
CA PRO A 492 1.12 6.82 10.19
C PRO A 492 2.60 6.51 10.48
N GLY A 493 3.39 7.55 10.79
CA GLY A 493 4.80 7.37 11.16
C GLY A 493 4.97 6.62 12.47
N MET A 494 4.22 7.02 13.51
CA MET A 494 4.27 6.34 14.81
C MET A 494 3.73 4.93 14.75
N ASN A 495 2.72 4.66 13.93
CA ASN A 495 2.26 3.28 13.71
C ASN A 495 3.39 2.37 13.23
N LYS A 496 4.21 2.81 12.26
CA LYS A 496 5.39 2.07 11.80
C LYS A 496 6.42 1.85 12.90
N VAL A 497 6.64 2.85 13.77
CA VAL A 497 7.53 2.74 14.93
C VAL A 497 7.03 1.67 15.89
N LEU A 498 5.75 1.69 16.24
CA LEU A 498 5.14 0.72 17.15
C LEU A 498 5.14 -0.71 16.58
N GLN A 499 4.88 -0.86 15.29
CA GLN A 499 4.98 -2.15 14.59
C GLN A 499 6.41 -2.70 14.61
N ALA A 500 7.42 -1.86 14.35
CA ALA A 500 8.82 -2.27 14.38
C ALA A 500 9.25 -2.68 15.80
N ALA A 501 8.85 -1.92 16.82
CA ALA A 501 9.13 -2.23 18.23
C ALA A 501 8.43 -3.51 18.70
N GLY A 502 7.18 -3.74 18.28
CA GLY A 502 6.38 -4.91 18.65
C GLY A 502 6.91 -6.25 18.12
N ARG A 503 7.99 -6.23 17.33
CA ARG A 503 8.61 -7.47 16.81
C ARG A 503 9.53 -8.16 17.77
N VAL A 504 9.97 -7.48 18.82
CA VAL A 504 10.99 -7.99 19.75
C VAL A 504 10.40 -8.96 20.77
N ILE A 505 9.16 -8.73 21.23
CA ILE A 505 8.48 -9.60 22.19
C ILE A 505 7.23 -10.18 21.49
N ARG A 506 7.20 -11.50 21.35
CA ARG A 506 6.13 -12.28 20.68
C ARG A 506 5.50 -13.31 21.61
N THR A 507 6.28 -13.82 22.56
CA THR A 507 5.86 -14.81 23.55
C THR A 507 6.14 -14.30 24.97
N GLN A 508 5.61 -14.98 25.99
CA GLN A 508 5.86 -14.65 27.39
C GLN A 508 7.32 -14.92 27.81
N GLU A 509 8.00 -15.78 27.09
CA GLU A 509 9.39 -16.17 27.33
C GLU A 509 10.38 -15.23 26.66
N ASP A 510 9.96 -14.47 25.65
CA ASP A 510 10.86 -13.57 24.90
C ASP A 510 11.41 -12.47 25.81
N ARG A 511 12.68 -12.15 25.59
CA ARG A 511 13.38 -11.06 26.24
C ARG A 511 14.14 -10.26 25.20
N GLY A 512 14.01 -8.93 25.28
CA GLY A 512 14.69 -8.13 24.28
C GLY A 512 14.69 -6.65 24.57
N VAL A 513 15.32 -5.91 23.69
CA VAL A 513 15.53 -4.47 23.85
C VAL A 513 15.05 -3.67 22.63
N VAL A 514 14.46 -2.52 22.89
CA VAL A 514 14.07 -1.53 21.88
C VAL A 514 14.82 -0.23 22.15
N LEU A 515 15.54 0.26 21.14
CA LEU A 515 16.31 1.50 21.20
C LEU A 515 15.70 2.52 20.24
N LEU A 516 15.24 3.65 20.77
CA LEU A 516 14.67 4.76 20.00
C LEU A 516 15.74 5.85 19.81
N LEU A 517 16.03 6.20 18.56
CA LEU A 517 17.08 7.15 18.19
C LEU A 517 16.46 8.35 17.45
N ASP A 518 15.97 9.34 18.19
CA ASP A 518 15.52 10.65 17.68
C ASP A 518 15.09 11.58 18.83
N ASP A 519 15.33 12.89 18.69
CA ASP A 519 14.95 13.93 19.65
C ASP A 519 13.41 14.03 19.82
N ARG A 520 12.65 13.68 18.81
CA ARG A 520 11.19 13.75 18.81
C ARG A 520 10.54 12.75 19.75
N PHE A 521 11.17 11.63 20.04
CA PHE A 521 10.64 10.64 21.00
C PHE A 521 10.58 11.14 22.46
N ALA A 522 11.25 12.27 22.78
CA ALA A 522 11.14 12.92 24.08
C ALA A 522 10.10 14.09 24.09
N ARG A 523 9.42 14.35 22.99
CA ARG A 523 8.42 15.44 22.89
C ARG A 523 7.02 14.95 23.21
N GLY A 524 6.24 15.71 23.95
CA GLY A 524 4.89 15.38 24.38
C GLY A 524 3.94 14.97 23.26
N GLU A 525 4.10 15.56 22.07
CA GLU A 525 3.32 15.24 20.87
C GLU A 525 3.58 13.83 20.31
N TYR A 526 4.71 13.19 20.65
CA TYR A 526 5.02 11.81 20.30
C TYR A 526 4.84 10.86 21.48
N THR A 527 5.24 11.27 22.70
CA THR A 527 5.13 10.40 23.89
C THR A 527 3.69 10.03 24.24
N ARG A 528 2.72 10.91 23.94
CA ARG A 528 1.28 10.61 24.10
C ARG A 528 0.77 9.48 23.18
N LEU A 529 1.57 9.10 22.16
CA LEU A 529 1.24 8.03 21.22
C LEU A 529 1.90 6.69 21.61
N PHE A 530 2.68 6.68 22.69
CA PHE A 530 3.28 5.44 23.18
C PHE A 530 2.23 4.54 23.84
N PRO A 531 2.38 3.22 23.70
CA PRO A 531 1.54 2.26 24.42
C PRO A 531 1.66 2.42 25.94
N HIS A 532 0.59 2.12 26.67
CA HIS A 532 0.58 2.22 28.13
C HIS A 532 1.70 1.43 28.80
N HIS A 533 2.03 0.25 28.29
CA HIS A 533 3.12 -0.60 28.82
C HIS A 533 4.54 -0.05 28.56
N TRP A 534 4.68 1.10 27.85
CA TRP A 534 5.99 1.77 27.67
C TRP A 534 6.32 2.75 28.81
N HIS A 535 5.62 2.69 29.93
CA HIS A 535 5.91 3.52 31.11
C HIS A 535 7.33 3.38 31.66
N GLN A 536 8.01 2.27 31.34
CA GLN A 536 9.40 1.98 31.73
C GLN A 536 10.45 2.55 30.76
N LEU A 537 10.05 3.32 29.72
CA LEU A 537 10.99 3.93 28.77
C LEU A 537 11.99 4.85 29.49
N GLN A 538 13.28 4.57 29.32
CA GLN A 538 14.37 5.34 29.91
C GLN A 538 14.98 6.28 28.87
N TYR A 539 15.09 7.54 29.21
CA TYR A 539 15.76 8.56 28.41
C TYR A 539 17.22 8.68 28.84
N LEU A 540 18.15 8.35 27.96
CA LEU A 540 19.57 8.29 28.23
C LEU A 540 20.31 9.45 27.56
N ARG A 541 21.38 9.92 28.18
CA ARG A 541 22.13 11.11 27.76
C ARG A 541 23.30 10.79 26.83
N SER A 542 23.80 9.55 26.88
CA SER A 542 24.99 9.14 26.13
C SER A 542 24.98 7.66 25.79
N THR A 543 25.80 7.27 24.82
CA THR A 543 26.05 5.87 24.48
C THR A 543 26.66 5.09 25.63
N THR A 544 27.49 5.72 26.46
CA THR A 544 28.06 5.06 27.67
C THR A 544 26.97 4.70 28.68
N GLU A 545 26.00 5.60 28.88
CA GLU A 545 24.84 5.29 29.75
C GLU A 545 23.99 4.16 29.16
N LEU A 546 23.81 4.15 27.83
CA LEU A 546 23.14 3.05 27.13
C LEU A 546 23.83 1.71 27.37
N GLU A 547 25.16 1.63 27.23
CA GLU A 547 25.95 0.42 27.49
C GLU A 547 25.75 -0.11 28.93
N GLN A 548 25.73 0.78 29.91
CA GLN A 548 25.48 0.42 31.32
C GLN A 548 24.08 -0.15 31.53
N GLN A 549 23.06 0.50 30.95
CA GLN A 549 21.68 0.04 31.09
C GLN A 549 21.42 -1.27 30.35
N LEU A 550 22.00 -1.45 29.18
CA LEU A 550 21.93 -2.72 28.43
C LEU A 550 22.60 -3.87 29.20
N ALA A 551 23.79 -3.63 29.78
CA ALA A 551 24.48 -4.64 30.62
C ALA A 551 23.64 -5.01 31.85
N ALA A 552 23.03 -4.02 32.51
CA ALA A 552 22.16 -4.25 33.66
C ALA A 552 20.88 -4.99 33.29
N PHE A 553 20.30 -4.72 32.11
CA PHE A 553 19.12 -5.44 31.60
C PHE A 553 19.45 -6.91 31.34
N TRP A 554 20.51 -7.20 30.59
CA TRP A 554 20.88 -8.57 30.25
C TRP A 554 21.38 -9.38 31.44
N ALA A 555 21.99 -8.75 32.46
CA ALA A 555 22.35 -9.43 33.70
C ALA A 555 21.11 -9.89 34.49
N ARG A 556 19.98 -9.20 34.41
CA ARG A 556 18.72 -9.59 35.06
C ARG A 556 17.89 -10.58 34.24
N ASN A 557 18.14 -10.66 32.94
CA ASN A 557 17.36 -11.43 31.97
C ASN A 557 18.24 -12.51 31.29
N GLN A 558 19.08 -13.15 32.07
CA GLN A 558 19.90 -14.28 31.60
C GLN A 558 19.08 -15.53 31.31
#